data_e8fc356badc62fc7f105fe67c6d9c4c8
#
_entry.id   e8fc356badc62fc7f105fe67c6d9c4c8
#
_cell.length_a   1.000
_cell.length_b   1.000
_cell.length_c   1.000
_cell.angle_alpha   90.00
_cell.angle_beta   90.00
_cell.angle_gamma   90.00
#
_symmetry.space_group_name_H-M   'P 1'
#
loop_
_entity.id
_entity.type
_entity.pdbx_description
1 polymer ?
#
loop_
_entity_poly.entity_id
_entity_poly.type
_entity_poly.pdbx_seq_one_letter_code
_entity_poly.pdbx_strand_id
1 'polypeptide(L)'
;MTVSVKEALECVKSLEIFNDDAGLYFIGGTALAYYLDHRISEDIDIISTERLPHKEIISMVTSIGGIKLRDENAVALRMAGLVPDEYMLKFNLDGVKLEFFRASTPLQIKILKSAKASKYLEGTLNILDVKSIAKLKLIALLSRNKSRDLFDFKVMLEENILTTVEIVEITIQTKYQLETMDSLYTFIENSEEPKDDEVVYLDEEQPINLSFNEIKLGTLQVLKGF
;
A
#
# COMPACT_ATOMS: atom_id res chain seq x y z
N MET A 1 6.74 12.09 2.10
CA MET A 1 7.62 11.07 2.75
C MET A 1 8.49 11.75 3.77
N THR A 2 8.68 11.14 4.97
CA THR A 2 9.60 11.63 6.01
C THR A 2 11.06 11.53 5.58
N VAL A 3 11.94 12.29 6.25
CA VAL A 3 13.40 12.20 6.03
C VAL A 3 13.89 10.78 6.28
N SER A 4 13.47 10.16 7.39
CA SER A 4 13.86 8.78 7.75
C SER A 4 13.45 7.76 6.69
N VAL A 5 12.25 7.91 6.08
CA VAL A 5 11.81 7.02 4.99
C VAL A 5 12.67 7.20 3.75
N LYS A 6 13.05 8.42 3.41
CA LYS A 6 13.96 8.68 2.27
C LYS A 6 15.32 8.03 2.49
N GLU A 7 15.88 8.16 3.70
CA GLU A 7 17.16 7.53 4.08
C GLU A 7 17.07 5.99 4.04
N ALA A 8 16.00 5.41 4.59
CA ALA A 8 15.77 3.97 4.53
C ALA A 8 15.62 3.48 3.07
N LEU A 9 14.89 4.21 2.22
CA LEU A 9 14.75 3.88 0.80
C LEU A 9 16.08 3.96 0.05
N GLU A 10 16.98 4.89 0.40
CA GLU A 10 18.33 4.92 -0.19
C GLU A 10 19.12 3.64 0.11
N CYS A 11 18.98 3.06 1.30
CA CYS A 11 19.59 1.78 1.64
C CYS A 11 18.91 0.60 0.93
N VAL A 12 17.58 0.62 0.88
CA VAL A 12 16.78 -0.50 0.34
C VAL A 12 16.84 -0.56 -1.18
N LYS A 13 16.81 0.59 -1.88
CA LYS A 13 16.66 0.65 -3.35
C LYS A 13 17.75 -0.10 -4.13
N SER A 14 18.91 -0.31 -3.51
CA SER A 14 20.08 -0.93 -4.15
C SER A 14 20.34 -2.38 -3.72
N LEU A 15 19.42 -2.99 -2.95
CA LEU A 15 19.56 -4.39 -2.56
C LEU A 15 19.47 -5.32 -3.78
N GLU A 16 20.38 -6.29 -3.86
CA GLU A 16 20.46 -7.23 -4.97
C GLU A 16 19.19 -8.08 -5.15
N ILE A 17 18.38 -8.25 -4.09
CA ILE A 17 17.13 -9.00 -4.15
C ILE A 17 16.14 -8.40 -5.18
N PHE A 18 16.30 -7.15 -5.57
CA PHE A 18 15.45 -6.48 -6.56
C PHE A 18 16.03 -6.52 -7.98
N ASN A 19 17.21 -7.14 -8.16
CA ASN A 19 17.74 -7.39 -9.49
C ASN A 19 16.88 -8.44 -10.18
N ASP A 20 16.52 -8.15 -11.42
CA ASP A 20 15.82 -8.97 -12.42
C ASP A 20 14.80 -10.01 -11.91
N ASP A 21 13.60 -9.92 -12.43
CA ASP A 21 12.48 -10.89 -12.32
C ASP A 21 12.10 -11.41 -10.91
N ALA A 22 12.62 -10.80 -9.85
CA ALA A 22 12.28 -11.21 -8.48
C ALA A 22 10.78 -11.06 -8.15
N GLY A 23 10.00 -10.38 -9.02
CA GLY A 23 8.56 -10.18 -8.82
C GLY A 23 8.25 -9.42 -7.52
N LEU A 24 9.20 -8.62 -7.04
CA LEU A 24 9.09 -7.78 -5.85
C LEU A 24 8.87 -6.32 -6.28
N TYR A 25 7.82 -5.71 -5.79
CA TYR A 25 7.41 -4.38 -6.22
C TYR A 25 7.15 -3.45 -5.04
N PHE A 26 7.73 -2.26 -5.08
CA PHE A 26 7.45 -1.18 -4.14
C PHE A 26 6.06 -0.61 -4.42
N ILE A 27 5.23 -0.60 -3.39
CA ILE A 27 3.84 -0.16 -3.42
C ILE A 27 3.50 0.63 -2.14
N GLY A 28 2.23 0.73 -1.83
CA GLY A 28 1.74 1.28 -0.56
C GLY A 28 1.60 2.80 -0.56
N GLY A 29 1.45 3.37 0.63
CA GLY A 29 1.27 4.81 0.81
C GLY A 29 2.48 5.61 0.41
N THR A 30 3.67 5.10 0.71
CA THR A 30 4.94 5.76 0.39
C THR A 30 5.22 5.78 -1.12
N ALA A 31 4.92 4.68 -1.83
CA ALA A 31 5.01 4.65 -3.27
C ALA A 31 3.99 5.57 -3.95
N LEU A 32 2.76 5.67 -3.40
CA LEU A 32 1.77 6.63 -3.89
C LEU A 32 2.21 8.07 -3.61
N ALA A 33 2.75 8.35 -2.42
CA ALA A 33 3.28 9.66 -2.06
C ALA A 33 4.51 10.07 -2.92
N TYR A 34 5.28 9.12 -3.42
CA TYR A 34 6.35 9.40 -4.38
C TYR A 34 5.82 10.02 -5.69
N TYR A 35 4.65 9.56 -6.15
CA TYR A 35 4.03 10.08 -7.37
C TYR A 35 3.22 11.37 -7.15
N LEU A 36 2.50 11.48 -6.02
CA LEU A 36 1.47 12.49 -5.83
C LEU A 36 1.83 13.55 -4.78
N ASP A 37 2.82 13.28 -3.94
CA ASP A 37 3.24 14.13 -2.82
C ASP A 37 2.07 14.64 -1.95
N HIS A 38 1.06 13.78 -1.77
CA HIS A 38 -0.26 14.15 -1.24
C HIS A 38 -0.36 14.07 0.28
N ARG A 39 0.50 13.30 0.92
CA ARG A 39 0.59 13.17 2.39
C ARG A 39 1.92 12.57 2.83
N ILE A 40 2.18 12.69 4.12
CA ILE A 40 3.28 11.97 4.77
C ILE A 40 2.96 10.47 4.81
N SER A 41 3.97 9.67 4.51
CA SER A 41 3.93 8.22 4.65
C SER A 41 5.23 7.71 5.24
N GLU A 42 5.13 6.74 6.16
CA GLU A 42 6.21 6.34 7.07
C GLU A 42 6.65 4.89 6.91
N ASP A 43 5.92 4.08 6.12
CA ASP A 43 6.19 2.66 5.92
C ASP A 43 6.72 2.41 4.50
N ILE A 44 7.53 1.36 4.32
CA ILE A 44 7.97 0.86 3.02
C ILE A 44 7.33 -0.51 2.80
N ASP A 45 6.49 -0.62 1.78
CA ASP A 45 5.72 -1.81 1.45
C ASP A 45 6.22 -2.45 0.16
N ILE A 46 6.65 -3.70 0.22
CA ILE A 46 7.09 -4.51 -0.93
C ILE A 46 6.15 -5.70 -1.11
N ILE A 47 5.54 -5.82 -2.28
CA ILE A 47 4.63 -6.91 -2.59
C ILE A 47 5.23 -7.88 -3.61
N SER A 48 4.88 -9.17 -3.49
CA SER A 48 5.21 -10.21 -4.48
C SER A 48 3.98 -10.98 -4.93
N THR A 49 3.98 -11.48 -6.16
CA THR A 49 2.98 -12.46 -6.64
C THR A 49 3.31 -13.88 -6.17
N GLU A 50 4.57 -14.15 -5.88
CA GLU A 50 5.09 -15.47 -5.50
C GLU A 50 5.43 -15.52 -4.01
N ARG A 51 5.79 -16.71 -3.52
CA ARG A 51 6.33 -16.85 -2.17
C ARG A 51 7.61 -16.04 -2.03
N LEU A 52 7.77 -15.38 -0.90
CA LEU A 52 8.95 -14.57 -0.63
C LEU A 52 10.21 -15.44 -0.56
N PRO A 53 11.31 -15.06 -1.21
CA PRO A 53 12.62 -15.62 -1.00
C PRO A 53 13.17 -15.17 0.37
N HIS A 54 12.52 -15.68 1.43
CA HIS A 54 12.62 -15.14 2.79
C HIS A 54 14.03 -15.18 3.38
N LYS A 55 14.83 -16.20 3.03
CA LYS A 55 16.21 -16.33 3.56
C LYS A 55 17.10 -15.23 3.00
N GLU A 56 16.98 -14.97 1.71
CA GLU A 56 17.72 -13.94 0.98
C GLU A 56 17.30 -12.55 1.48
N ILE A 57 16.00 -12.29 1.60
CA ILE A 57 15.46 -11.02 2.12
C ILE A 57 15.99 -10.78 3.54
N ILE A 58 15.88 -11.77 4.44
CA ILE A 58 16.37 -11.63 5.82
C ILE A 58 17.86 -11.32 5.84
N SER A 59 18.66 -12.04 5.07
CA SER A 59 20.11 -11.83 5.00
C SER A 59 20.46 -10.41 4.54
N MET A 60 19.85 -9.96 3.43
CA MET A 60 20.16 -8.67 2.83
C MET A 60 19.65 -7.49 3.70
N VAL A 61 18.42 -7.57 4.22
CA VAL A 61 17.87 -6.50 5.07
C VAL A 61 18.64 -6.41 6.39
N THR A 62 19.06 -7.54 6.97
CA THR A 62 19.89 -7.52 8.19
C THR A 62 21.27 -6.94 7.92
N SER A 63 21.86 -7.14 6.74
CA SER A 63 23.19 -6.60 6.40
C SER A 63 23.22 -5.06 6.32
N ILE A 64 22.06 -4.42 6.08
CA ILE A 64 21.91 -2.96 6.10
C ILE A 64 21.34 -2.43 7.43
N GLY A 65 21.34 -3.24 8.49
CA GLY A 65 20.92 -2.83 9.83
C GLY A 65 19.45 -3.09 10.17
N GLY A 66 18.67 -3.71 9.26
CA GLY A 66 17.26 -4.02 9.52
C GLY A 66 17.10 -5.10 10.59
N ILE A 67 16.22 -4.85 11.55
CA ILE A 67 15.88 -5.77 12.63
C ILE A 67 14.55 -6.44 12.31
N LYS A 68 14.57 -7.79 12.15
CA LYS A 68 13.36 -8.55 11.88
C LYS A 68 12.38 -8.46 13.05
N LEU A 69 11.14 -8.10 12.76
CA LEU A 69 10.04 -8.04 13.71
C LEU A 69 9.23 -9.35 13.70
N ARG A 70 8.51 -9.59 14.79
CA ARG A 70 7.58 -10.72 14.89
C ARG A 70 6.30 -10.41 14.11
N ASP A 71 5.85 -11.35 13.27
CA ASP A 71 4.52 -11.28 12.67
C ASP A 71 3.48 -11.95 13.61
N GLU A 72 2.41 -11.23 13.92
CA GLU A 72 1.33 -11.70 14.79
C GLU A 72 0.57 -12.89 14.20
N ASN A 73 0.46 -12.95 12.88
CA ASN A 73 -0.21 -14.02 12.14
C ASN A 73 0.64 -15.29 11.96
N ALA A 74 1.92 -15.26 12.38
CA ALA A 74 2.85 -16.37 12.19
C ALA A 74 2.38 -17.68 12.83
N VAL A 75 1.67 -17.60 13.96
CA VAL A 75 1.15 -18.78 14.65
C VAL A 75 0.07 -19.48 13.83
N ALA A 76 -0.89 -18.73 13.27
CA ALA A 76 -1.97 -19.29 12.45
C ALA A 76 -1.42 -19.97 11.20
N LEU A 77 -0.44 -19.35 10.53
CA LEU A 77 0.22 -19.93 9.35
C LEU A 77 0.96 -21.24 9.69
N ARG A 78 1.70 -21.28 10.79
CA ARG A 78 2.38 -22.51 11.26
C ARG A 78 1.39 -23.63 11.57
N MET A 79 0.27 -23.31 12.22
CA MET A 79 -0.78 -24.29 12.49
C MET A 79 -1.41 -24.86 11.22
N ALA A 80 -1.42 -24.08 10.13
CA ALA A 80 -1.83 -24.52 8.79
C ALA A 80 -0.71 -25.27 8.02
N GLY A 81 0.44 -25.54 8.65
CA GLY A 81 1.58 -26.24 8.02
C GLY A 81 2.36 -25.36 7.04
N LEU A 82 2.23 -24.05 7.12
CA LEU A 82 2.90 -23.10 6.24
C LEU A 82 4.13 -22.49 6.91
N VAL A 83 5.06 -21.98 6.11
CA VAL A 83 6.22 -21.21 6.58
C VAL A 83 5.84 -19.72 6.56
N PRO A 84 5.63 -19.06 7.71
CA PRO A 84 5.12 -17.68 7.74
C PRO A 84 5.97 -16.70 6.96
N ASP A 85 7.28 -16.83 7.01
CA ASP A 85 8.24 -15.94 6.36
C ASP A 85 8.15 -15.96 4.82
N GLU A 86 7.54 -17.00 4.22
CA GLU A 86 7.24 -17.04 2.78
C GLU A 86 6.05 -16.14 2.39
N TYR A 87 5.30 -15.65 3.37
CA TYR A 87 4.08 -14.85 3.14
C TYR A 87 4.20 -13.43 3.65
N MET A 88 4.93 -13.22 4.75
CA MET A 88 5.09 -11.92 5.38
C MET A 88 6.42 -11.83 6.11
N LEU A 89 7.15 -10.77 5.85
CA LEU A 89 8.35 -10.36 6.60
C LEU A 89 8.21 -8.90 6.99
N LYS A 90 8.51 -8.60 8.24
CA LYS A 90 8.48 -7.24 8.80
C LYS A 90 9.83 -6.93 9.41
N PHE A 91 10.32 -5.74 9.14
CA PHE A 91 11.57 -5.24 9.71
C PHE A 91 11.37 -3.83 10.25
N ASN A 92 12.21 -3.48 11.22
CA ASN A 92 12.49 -2.11 11.59
C ASN A 92 13.87 -1.76 11.02
N LEU A 93 13.94 -0.73 10.19
CA LEU A 93 15.16 -0.18 9.63
C LEU A 93 15.27 1.28 10.08
N ASP A 94 16.07 1.54 11.11
CA ASP A 94 16.27 2.86 11.71
C ASP A 94 14.96 3.61 12.04
N GLY A 95 14.00 2.89 12.64
CA GLY A 95 12.69 3.42 13.00
C GLY A 95 11.65 3.32 11.89
N VAL A 96 12.04 3.05 10.65
CA VAL A 96 11.13 2.86 9.52
C VAL A 96 10.69 1.41 9.43
N LYS A 97 9.39 1.19 9.28
CA LYS A 97 8.81 -0.14 9.06
C LYS A 97 8.96 -0.52 7.59
N LEU A 98 9.63 -1.65 7.35
CA LEU A 98 9.80 -2.25 6.04
C LEU A 98 9.08 -3.59 6.01
N GLU A 99 8.10 -3.73 5.13
CA GLU A 99 7.30 -4.94 5.00
C GLU A 99 7.46 -5.57 3.61
N PHE A 100 7.65 -6.90 3.59
CA PHE A 100 7.57 -7.71 2.38
C PHE A 100 6.38 -8.65 2.54
N PHE A 101 5.50 -8.70 1.58
CA PHE A 101 4.36 -9.61 1.65
C PHE A 101 3.94 -10.15 0.30
N ARG A 102 3.35 -11.33 0.35
CA ARG A 102 2.77 -11.99 -0.82
C ARG A 102 1.35 -11.46 -1.05
N ALA A 103 1.01 -11.23 -2.32
CA ALA A 103 -0.36 -10.96 -2.73
C ALA A 103 -1.30 -12.08 -2.27
N SER A 104 -2.37 -11.73 -1.57
CA SER A 104 -3.26 -12.69 -0.90
C SER A 104 -4.50 -13.02 -1.72
N THR A 105 -4.85 -12.19 -2.73
CA THR A 105 -6.07 -12.38 -3.52
C THR A 105 -5.78 -12.54 -5.01
N PRO A 106 -6.63 -13.28 -5.75
CA PRO A 106 -6.51 -13.41 -7.21
C PRO A 106 -6.53 -12.05 -7.92
N LEU A 107 -7.29 -11.08 -7.40
CA LEU A 107 -7.38 -9.74 -7.98
C LEU A 107 -6.05 -8.98 -7.84
N GLN A 108 -5.42 -9.01 -6.66
CA GLN A 108 -4.09 -8.42 -6.46
C GLN A 108 -3.08 -9.04 -7.41
N ILE A 109 -3.05 -10.37 -7.53
CA ILE A 109 -2.13 -11.08 -8.45
C ILE A 109 -2.38 -10.67 -9.90
N LYS A 110 -3.65 -10.53 -10.31
CA LYS A 110 -4.02 -10.07 -11.66
C LYS A 110 -3.50 -8.66 -11.92
N ILE A 111 -3.68 -7.73 -10.97
CA ILE A 111 -3.18 -6.35 -11.08
C ILE A 111 -1.67 -6.36 -11.21
N LEU A 112 -0.95 -7.05 -10.33
CA LEU A 112 0.51 -7.11 -10.33
C LEU A 112 1.07 -7.68 -11.65
N LYS A 113 0.46 -8.74 -12.19
CA LYS A 113 0.88 -9.35 -13.46
C LYS A 113 0.64 -8.48 -14.68
N SER A 114 -0.31 -7.54 -14.62
CA SER A 114 -0.60 -6.60 -15.71
C SER A 114 0.02 -5.22 -15.51
N ALA A 115 0.59 -4.96 -14.33
CA ALA A 115 1.18 -3.68 -13.98
C ALA A 115 2.44 -3.39 -14.80
N LYS A 116 2.66 -2.09 -15.03
CA LYS A 116 3.96 -1.61 -15.47
C LYS A 116 4.81 -1.28 -14.24
N ALA A 117 6.07 -1.63 -14.32
CA ALA A 117 7.04 -1.27 -13.29
C ALA A 117 8.21 -0.52 -13.89
N SER A 118 8.80 0.35 -13.11
CA SER A 118 10.04 1.06 -13.43
C SER A 118 10.99 0.99 -12.25
N LYS A 119 12.27 1.28 -12.47
CA LYS A 119 13.21 1.36 -11.36
C LYS A 119 12.92 2.61 -10.52
N TYR A 120 12.90 2.43 -9.20
CA TYR A 120 12.79 3.54 -8.27
C TYR A 120 14.11 4.30 -8.23
N LEU A 121 14.09 5.56 -8.66
CA LEU A 121 15.29 6.37 -8.88
C LEU A 121 16.33 5.60 -9.72
N GLU A 122 17.59 5.64 -9.34
CA GLU A 122 18.69 4.94 -10.01
C GLU A 122 19.01 3.56 -9.38
N GLY A 123 18.09 3.02 -8.56
CA GLY A 123 18.26 1.75 -7.85
C GLY A 123 17.81 0.53 -8.62
N THR A 124 17.87 -0.62 -7.95
CA THR A 124 17.36 -1.91 -8.45
C THR A 124 15.91 -2.17 -8.07
N LEU A 125 15.39 -1.48 -7.02
CA LEU A 125 14.03 -1.60 -6.55
C LEU A 125 13.02 -1.23 -7.65
N ASN A 126 12.05 -2.11 -7.91
CA ASN A 126 10.99 -1.85 -8.87
C ASN A 126 9.80 -1.17 -8.18
N ILE A 127 9.36 -0.01 -8.68
CA ILE A 127 8.12 0.64 -8.28
C ILE A 127 7.04 0.40 -9.33
N LEU A 128 5.82 0.09 -8.89
CA LEU A 128 4.69 -0.02 -9.81
C LEU A 128 4.26 1.36 -10.33
N ASP A 129 3.65 1.37 -11.51
CA ASP A 129 2.99 2.58 -12.02
C ASP A 129 1.87 3.04 -11.06
N VAL A 130 1.63 4.35 -11.05
CA VAL A 130 0.66 4.99 -10.13
C VAL A 130 -0.74 4.40 -10.25
N LYS A 131 -1.16 4.01 -11.47
CA LYS A 131 -2.47 3.42 -11.72
C LYS A 131 -2.62 2.04 -11.07
N SER A 132 -1.59 1.22 -11.13
CA SER A 132 -1.56 -0.10 -10.46
C SER A 132 -1.55 0.05 -8.94
N ILE A 133 -0.77 1.00 -8.39
CA ILE A 133 -0.81 1.33 -6.96
C ILE A 133 -2.21 1.79 -6.55
N ALA A 134 -2.85 2.66 -7.33
CA ALA A 134 -4.20 3.15 -7.06
C ALA A 134 -5.23 2.00 -7.01
N LYS A 135 -5.14 1.02 -7.91
CA LYS A 135 -6.00 -0.17 -7.89
C LYS A 135 -5.81 -0.99 -6.61
N LEU A 136 -4.58 -1.19 -6.16
CA LEU A 136 -4.28 -1.87 -4.90
C LEU A 136 -4.79 -1.08 -3.68
N LYS A 137 -4.71 0.25 -3.72
CA LYS A 137 -5.25 1.15 -2.68
C LYS A 137 -6.77 1.08 -2.61
N LEU A 138 -7.47 1.01 -3.72
CA LEU A 138 -8.92 0.82 -3.73
C LEU A 138 -9.33 -0.53 -3.11
N ILE A 139 -8.59 -1.62 -3.39
CA ILE A 139 -8.80 -2.91 -2.71
C ILE A 139 -8.59 -2.76 -1.19
N ALA A 140 -7.55 -2.05 -0.75
CA ALA A 140 -7.28 -1.82 0.66
C ALA A 140 -8.43 -1.05 1.33
N LEU A 141 -8.90 0.06 0.75
CA LEU A 141 -10.05 0.84 1.21
C LEU A 141 -11.30 -0.04 1.41
N LEU A 142 -11.59 -0.91 0.45
CA LEU A 142 -12.75 -1.79 0.50
C LEU A 142 -12.61 -2.95 1.49
N SER A 143 -11.38 -3.30 1.86
CA SER A 143 -11.08 -4.46 2.72
C SER A 143 -10.87 -4.10 4.18
N ARG A 144 -10.46 -2.87 4.47
CA ARG A 144 -10.17 -2.39 5.81
C ARG A 144 -10.64 -0.93 5.97
N ASN A 145 -11.01 -0.57 7.19
CA ASN A 145 -11.44 0.79 7.50
C ASN A 145 -10.24 1.59 8.06
N LYS A 146 -9.63 2.45 7.23
CA LYS A 146 -8.52 3.33 7.60
C LYS A 146 -8.66 4.69 6.93
N SER A 147 -8.53 5.76 7.71
CA SER A 147 -8.60 7.16 7.19
C SER A 147 -7.58 7.41 6.09
N ARG A 148 -6.38 6.85 6.21
CA ARG A 148 -5.33 6.98 5.19
C ARG A 148 -5.74 6.42 3.83
N ASP A 149 -6.43 5.26 3.81
CA ASP A 149 -6.87 4.65 2.55
C ASP A 149 -8.00 5.46 1.91
N LEU A 150 -8.88 6.03 2.74
CA LEU A 150 -9.94 6.93 2.27
C LEU A 150 -9.39 8.25 1.74
N PHE A 151 -8.37 8.81 2.40
CA PHE A 151 -7.69 10.02 1.93
C PHE A 151 -6.92 9.77 0.62
N ASP A 152 -6.19 8.66 0.54
CA ASP A 152 -5.52 8.26 -0.70
C ASP A 152 -6.53 8.14 -1.85
N PHE A 153 -7.70 7.53 -1.59
CA PHE A 153 -8.76 7.40 -2.59
C PHE A 153 -9.32 8.75 -3.03
N LYS A 154 -9.57 9.68 -2.09
CA LYS A 154 -10.00 11.05 -2.43
C LYS A 154 -9.04 11.71 -3.41
N VAL A 155 -7.74 11.68 -3.11
CA VAL A 155 -6.72 12.29 -3.98
C VAL A 155 -6.66 11.57 -5.34
N MET A 156 -6.76 10.25 -5.37
CA MET A 156 -6.79 9.49 -6.62
C MET A 156 -7.98 9.87 -7.53
N LEU A 157 -9.15 10.22 -6.93
CA LEU A 157 -10.29 10.75 -7.67
C LEU A 157 -9.99 12.15 -8.20
N GLU A 158 -9.50 13.06 -7.37
CA GLU A 158 -9.15 14.44 -7.74
C GLU A 158 -8.15 14.49 -8.90
N GLU A 159 -7.15 13.59 -8.89
CA GLU A 159 -6.13 13.45 -9.92
C GLU A 159 -6.59 12.60 -11.13
N ASN A 160 -7.82 12.08 -11.13
CA ASN A 160 -8.38 11.23 -12.19
C ASN A 160 -7.49 10.04 -12.56
N ILE A 161 -6.84 9.39 -11.58
CA ILE A 161 -5.89 8.28 -11.81
C ILE A 161 -6.62 7.04 -12.32
N LEU A 162 -7.81 6.77 -11.81
CA LEU A 162 -8.68 5.69 -12.24
C LEU A 162 -9.93 6.26 -12.92
N THR A 163 -10.36 5.62 -13.99
CA THR A 163 -11.66 5.91 -14.61
C THR A 163 -12.79 5.33 -13.78
N THR A 164 -14.01 5.87 -13.92
CA THR A 164 -15.23 5.33 -13.31
C THR A 164 -15.39 3.82 -13.57
N VAL A 165 -15.13 3.39 -14.80
CA VAL A 165 -15.21 1.96 -15.18
C VAL A 165 -14.23 1.11 -14.36
N GLU A 166 -12.99 1.54 -14.24
CA GLU A 166 -11.97 0.82 -13.47
C GLU A 166 -12.29 0.78 -11.97
N ILE A 167 -12.83 1.87 -11.43
CA ILE A 167 -13.29 1.90 -10.03
C ILE A 167 -14.39 0.87 -9.81
N VAL A 168 -15.42 0.88 -10.65
CA VAL A 168 -16.55 -0.06 -10.54
C VAL A 168 -16.09 -1.52 -10.72
N GLU A 169 -15.25 -1.81 -11.72
CA GLU A 169 -14.72 -3.15 -11.95
C GLU A 169 -13.95 -3.70 -10.74
N ILE A 170 -13.11 -2.90 -10.11
CA ILE A 170 -12.35 -3.32 -8.92
C ILE A 170 -13.28 -3.46 -7.72
N THR A 171 -14.22 -2.55 -7.58
CA THR A 171 -15.19 -2.56 -6.48
C THR A 171 -16.03 -3.83 -6.50
N ILE A 172 -16.60 -4.22 -7.65
CA ILE A 172 -17.36 -5.46 -7.83
C ILE A 172 -16.50 -6.69 -7.52
N GLN A 173 -15.25 -6.73 -8.02
CA GLN A 173 -14.35 -7.87 -7.80
C GLN A 173 -13.86 -7.98 -6.35
N THR A 174 -13.90 -6.89 -5.58
CA THR A 174 -13.50 -6.85 -4.17
C THR A 174 -14.71 -7.06 -3.24
N LYS A 175 -15.83 -6.40 -3.54
CA LYS A 175 -17.10 -6.47 -2.83
C LYS A 175 -18.25 -6.54 -3.84
N TYR A 176 -18.68 -7.74 -4.21
CA TYR A 176 -19.70 -7.98 -5.23
C TYR A 176 -21.02 -7.23 -5.00
N GLN A 177 -21.31 -6.79 -3.80
CA GLN A 177 -22.51 -6.01 -3.45
C GLN A 177 -22.45 -4.54 -3.90
N LEU A 178 -21.26 -4.05 -4.27
CA LEU A 178 -21.04 -2.66 -4.66
C LEU A 178 -20.89 -2.59 -6.20
N GLU A 179 -22.01 -2.62 -6.91
CA GLU A 179 -22.03 -2.75 -8.38
C GLU A 179 -21.99 -1.41 -9.13
N THR A 180 -22.16 -0.28 -8.43
CA THR A 180 -22.24 1.06 -9.03
C THR A 180 -21.47 2.08 -8.21
N MET A 181 -21.22 3.26 -8.81
CA MET A 181 -20.66 4.40 -8.06
C MET A 181 -21.58 4.84 -6.92
N ASP A 182 -22.91 4.77 -7.10
CA ASP A 182 -23.85 5.11 -6.04
C ASP A 182 -23.78 4.15 -4.85
N SER A 183 -23.58 2.84 -5.13
CA SER A 183 -23.38 1.86 -4.05
C SER A 183 -22.04 2.07 -3.32
N LEU A 184 -20.99 2.45 -4.04
CA LEU A 184 -19.71 2.83 -3.45
C LEU A 184 -19.85 4.13 -2.61
N TYR A 185 -20.58 5.13 -3.13
CA TYR A 185 -20.90 6.35 -2.39
C TYR A 185 -21.59 6.02 -1.07
N THR A 186 -22.65 5.22 -1.13
CA THR A 186 -23.42 4.80 0.06
C THR A 186 -22.55 4.01 1.05
N PHE A 187 -21.65 3.15 0.54
CA PHE A 187 -20.70 2.41 1.37
C PHE A 187 -19.77 3.37 2.15
N ILE A 188 -19.22 4.38 1.48
CA ILE A 188 -18.36 5.39 2.14
C ILE A 188 -19.18 6.28 3.09
N GLU A 189 -20.36 6.69 2.69
CA GLU A 189 -21.26 7.52 3.53
C GLU A 189 -21.58 6.83 4.86
N ASN A 190 -21.80 5.52 4.85
CA ASN A 190 -22.09 4.70 6.03
C ASN A 190 -20.84 4.20 6.77
N SER A 191 -19.64 4.54 6.31
CA SER A 191 -18.42 4.12 7.02
C SER A 191 -18.29 4.86 8.36
N GLU A 192 -17.89 4.12 9.39
CA GLU A 192 -17.66 4.65 10.74
C GLU A 192 -16.19 5.04 10.90
N GLU A 193 -15.93 5.97 11.83
CA GLU A 193 -14.56 6.34 12.19
C GLU A 193 -13.81 5.13 12.75
N PRO A 194 -12.61 4.82 12.23
CA PRO A 194 -11.81 3.71 12.72
C PRO A 194 -11.39 3.92 14.17
N LYS A 195 -11.45 2.86 15.00
CA LYS A 195 -11.12 2.94 16.44
C LYS A 195 -9.64 3.16 16.71
N ASP A 196 -8.78 2.57 15.86
CA ASP A 196 -7.31 2.62 15.99
C ASP A 196 -6.72 3.22 14.71
N ASP A 197 -7.04 4.49 14.48
CA ASP A 197 -6.65 5.15 13.25
C ASP A 197 -5.44 6.05 13.44
N GLU A 198 -4.58 6.06 12.44
CA GLU A 198 -3.46 6.97 12.38
C GLU A 198 -3.90 8.26 11.68
N VAL A 199 -3.50 9.38 12.24
CA VAL A 199 -3.82 10.70 11.70
C VAL A 199 -3.16 10.88 10.32
N VAL A 200 -3.87 11.55 9.42
CA VAL A 200 -3.32 11.94 8.12
C VAL A 200 -2.59 13.26 8.26
N TYR A 201 -1.27 13.23 8.07
CA TYR A 201 -0.42 14.42 8.07
C TYR A 201 -0.10 14.85 6.64
N LEU A 202 -0.27 16.14 6.36
CA LEU A 202 0.01 16.71 5.03
C LEU A 202 1.42 17.32 4.92
N ASP A 203 1.99 17.76 6.05
CA ASP A 203 3.27 18.44 6.10
C ASP A 203 4.04 18.02 7.37
N GLU A 204 5.37 17.83 7.27
CA GLU A 204 6.24 17.52 8.41
C GLU A 204 6.46 18.73 9.33
N GLU A 205 6.56 19.94 8.76
CA GLU A 205 6.83 21.15 9.50
C GLU A 205 5.56 21.76 10.14
N GLN A 206 4.43 21.58 9.48
CA GLN A 206 3.11 22.01 9.96
C GLN A 206 2.10 20.89 9.78
N PRO A 207 2.04 19.93 10.73
CA PRO A 207 1.15 18.78 10.60
C PRO A 207 -0.31 19.28 10.61
N ILE A 208 -0.89 19.41 9.44
CA ILE A 208 -2.32 19.63 9.27
C ILE A 208 -3.00 18.28 9.42
N ASN A 209 -3.63 18.08 10.57
CA ASN A 209 -4.41 16.89 10.85
C ASN A 209 -5.78 17.01 10.20
N LEU A 210 -6.12 16.03 9.36
CA LEU A 210 -7.49 15.87 8.87
C LEU A 210 -8.21 14.80 9.70
N SER A 211 -9.36 15.13 10.23
CA SER A 211 -10.23 14.15 10.88
C SER A 211 -10.85 13.20 9.84
N PHE A 212 -11.23 12.01 10.28
CA PHE A 212 -11.95 11.06 9.42
C PHE A 212 -13.18 11.67 8.77
N ASN A 213 -13.94 12.49 9.51
CA ASN A 213 -15.15 13.12 8.99
C ASN A 213 -14.85 14.16 7.90
N GLU A 214 -13.79 14.96 8.03
CA GLU A 214 -13.37 15.90 6.98
C GLU A 214 -12.94 15.16 5.72
N ILE A 215 -12.15 14.07 5.87
CA ILE A 215 -11.73 13.22 4.74
C ILE A 215 -12.97 12.61 4.07
N LYS A 216 -13.90 12.05 4.85
CA LYS A 216 -15.12 11.41 4.34
C LYS A 216 -16.00 12.40 3.58
N LEU A 217 -16.29 13.56 4.14
CA LEU A 217 -17.09 14.60 3.48
C LEU A 217 -16.43 15.07 2.18
N GLY A 218 -15.11 15.30 2.19
CA GLY A 218 -14.37 15.67 1.00
C GLY A 218 -14.41 14.57 -0.08
N THR A 219 -14.27 13.30 0.31
CA THR A 219 -14.36 12.15 -0.63
C THR A 219 -15.74 12.06 -1.27
N LEU A 220 -16.81 12.18 -0.46
CA LEU A 220 -18.19 12.14 -0.96
C LEU A 220 -18.50 13.31 -1.89
N GLN A 221 -17.92 14.50 -1.64
CA GLN A 221 -18.08 15.66 -2.52
C GLN A 221 -17.44 15.41 -3.89
N VAL A 222 -16.25 14.83 -3.92
CA VAL A 222 -15.56 14.49 -5.18
C VAL A 222 -16.31 13.39 -5.93
N LEU A 223 -16.76 12.35 -5.24
CA LEU A 223 -17.53 11.24 -5.86
C LEU A 223 -18.82 11.68 -6.54
N LYS A 224 -19.47 12.76 -6.09
CA LYS A 224 -20.65 13.29 -6.76
C LYS A 224 -20.37 13.85 -8.15
N GLY A 225 -19.11 14.13 -8.47
CA GLY A 225 -18.68 14.62 -9.78
C GLY A 225 -18.29 13.50 -10.75
N PHE A 226 -18.23 12.26 -10.29
CA PHE A 226 -17.89 11.06 -11.07
C PHE A 226 -19.13 10.32 -11.56
#